data_dc0be3eee432506596e2439e8e99493e
#
_entry.id   dc0be3eee432506596e2439e8e99493e
#
_cell.length_a   1.000
_cell.length_b   1.000
_cell.length_c   1.000
_cell.angle_alpha   90.00
_cell.angle_beta   90.00
_cell.angle_gamma   90.00
#
_symmetry.space_group_name_H-M   'P 1'
#
loop_
_entity.id
_entity.type
_entity.pdbx_description
1 polymer ?
#
loop_
_entity_poly.entity_id
_entity_poly.type
_entity_poly.pdbx_seq_one_letter_code
_entity_poly.pdbx_strand_id
1 'polypeptide(L)'
;MALRLSLVIVGSVLCAASSPAAAADVLLQQARVVDGTGGPSFIADVRIRGDRIAEVAPRLAPLSGEALRDARGLVLAPGFIDVHSHADRGLLADPDAATQTLQGITTMLVGQDGDSAYPLRDWFARLDAAPRAVNVASMVGHATVRAQVMGRGLFRPSRPEELAEMRRILAAEMAAGAFGLSSGLEYEAAIFSTTDEVIELAKVAGAAGGIYISHVRDEGPRVFEAFDELLRIGREAKLPVQITHIKLGTPSTWGLAAQRMPAYFEQAAREGVDLRADVYPYTYWHSTLRVLVTDRQFFNPEKVAAGLANNGGAANIRLARYTPDPKLAGKTITEIAAVWGVSEVDAYMRLVRETMGELVAGGEMESIIGTSMSEEDVRWFVAHPRIAFCSDGELHGAHPRGAGTFPRILGRYVREQGALSLEAAVHKMTGLAASYIGLTDRGRIAPGLVADLVLFDPTTVIDNATVEDPEAPPTGILAVMNSGEWVVDGGQPTGRRPGKALRKPTGVQP
;
A
#
# COMPACT_ATOMS: atom_id res chain seq x y z
N MET A 1 -37.53 -61.40 30.66
CA MET A 1 -36.48 -60.33 30.56
C MET A 1 -36.35 -59.94 29.09
N ALA A 2 -37.05 -58.86 28.68
CA ALA A 2 -37.15 -58.45 27.26
C ALA A 2 -36.21 -57.28 27.01
N LEU A 3 -35.25 -57.52 26.14
CA LEU A 3 -34.31 -56.50 25.65
C LEU A 3 -35.03 -55.61 24.62
N ARG A 4 -35.12 -54.28 24.90
CA ARG A 4 -35.58 -53.30 23.93
C ARG A 4 -34.38 -52.75 23.16
N LEU A 5 -34.35 -52.98 21.85
CA LEU A 5 -33.39 -52.38 20.91
C LEU A 5 -33.92 -50.99 20.51
N SER A 6 -33.20 -49.93 20.88
CA SER A 6 -33.51 -48.56 20.41
C SER A 6 -32.75 -48.29 19.14
N LEU A 7 -33.48 -48.04 18.05
CA LEU A 7 -32.96 -47.64 16.72
C LEU A 7 -32.66 -46.14 16.74
N VAL A 8 -31.39 -45.75 16.65
CA VAL A 8 -30.98 -44.37 16.46
C VAL A 8 -30.93 -44.08 14.97
N ILE A 9 -31.86 -43.25 14.50
CA ILE A 9 -31.85 -42.73 13.12
C ILE A 9 -30.89 -41.51 13.09
N VAL A 10 -29.73 -41.66 12.48
CA VAL A 10 -28.83 -40.55 12.17
C VAL A 10 -29.33 -39.85 10.90
N GLY A 11 -29.98 -38.72 11.09
CA GLY A 11 -30.39 -37.87 9.98
C GLY A 11 -29.17 -37.13 9.38
N SER A 12 -28.76 -37.48 8.16
CA SER A 12 -27.78 -36.76 7.37
C SER A 12 -28.36 -35.42 6.93
N VAL A 13 -27.92 -34.32 7.52
CA VAL A 13 -28.20 -32.99 7.05
C VAL A 13 -27.31 -32.77 5.80
N LEU A 14 -27.91 -32.85 4.61
CA LEU A 14 -27.27 -32.36 3.39
C LEU A 14 -27.17 -30.84 3.49
N CYS A 15 -25.99 -30.30 3.78
CA CYS A 15 -25.66 -28.92 3.50
C CYS A 15 -25.64 -28.73 1.97
N ALA A 16 -26.72 -28.19 1.41
CA ALA A 16 -26.74 -27.72 0.05
C ALA A 16 -25.72 -26.55 -0.04
N ALA A 17 -24.59 -26.82 -0.70
CA ALA A 17 -23.67 -25.76 -1.09
C ALA A 17 -24.44 -24.85 -2.07
N SER A 18 -24.86 -23.68 -1.59
CA SER A 18 -25.41 -22.63 -2.48
C SER A 18 -24.30 -22.21 -3.43
N SER A 19 -24.45 -22.53 -4.71
CA SER A 19 -23.63 -21.93 -5.77
C SER A 19 -23.67 -20.40 -5.60
N PRO A 20 -22.53 -19.70 -5.70
CA PRO A 20 -22.56 -18.24 -5.67
C PRO A 20 -23.49 -17.78 -6.80
N ALA A 21 -24.47 -16.96 -6.44
CA ALA A 21 -25.36 -16.34 -7.43
C ALA A 21 -24.46 -15.55 -8.39
N ALA A 22 -24.60 -15.81 -9.70
CA ALA A 22 -23.88 -15.06 -10.73
C ALA A 22 -24.12 -13.55 -10.49
N ALA A 23 -23.07 -12.74 -10.68
CA ALA A 23 -23.17 -11.29 -10.60
C ALA A 23 -24.32 -10.83 -11.52
N ALA A 24 -25.27 -10.07 -10.97
CA ALA A 24 -26.37 -9.56 -11.78
C ALA A 24 -25.84 -8.54 -12.78
N ASP A 25 -26.30 -8.60 -14.04
CA ASP A 25 -26.01 -7.56 -15.02
C ASP A 25 -26.51 -6.22 -14.50
N VAL A 26 -25.70 -5.16 -14.67
CA VAL A 26 -25.98 -3.82 -14.14
C VAL A 26 -25.81 -2.77 -15.24
N LEU A 27 -26.76 -1.84 -15.32
CA LEU A 27 -26.64 -0.62 -16.10
C LEU A 27 -26.54 0.61 -15.19
N LEU A 28 -25.36 1.21 -15.13
CA LEU A 28 -25.14 2.51 -14.50
C LEU A 28 -25.50 3.60 -15.50
N GLN A 29 -26.44 4.49 -15.13
CA GLN A 29 -27.00 5.46 -16.04
C GLN A 29 -26.53 6.87 -15.71
N GLN A 30 -26.11 7.64 -16.75
CA GLN A 30 -25.79 9.06 -16.72
C GLN A 30 -24.72 9.45 -15.68
N ALA A 31 -23.74 8.56 -15.48
CA ALA A 31 -22.58 8.87 -14.65
C ALA A 31 -21.67 9.88 -15.33
N ARG A 32 -21.02 10.74 -14.53
CA ARG A 32 -19.80 11.43 -14.98
C ARG A 32 -18.66 10.43 -14.95
N VAL A 33 -18.31 9.88 -16.10
CA VAL A 33 -17.23 8.90 -16.24
C VAL A 33 -15.88 9.62 -16.25
N VAL A 34 -15.00 9.24 -15.32
CA VAL A 34 -13.57 9.57 -15.30
C VAL A 34 -12.85 8.25 -15.55
N ASP A 35 -12.47 8.00 -16.79
CA ASP A 35 -12.15 6.66 -17.30
C ASP A 35 -10.77 6.11 -16.91
N GLY A 36 -9.99 6.84 -16.13
CA GLY A 36 -8.64 6.44 -15.68
C GLY A 36 -7.52 6.73 -16.69
N THR A 37 -7.82 7.28 -17.86
CA THR A 37 -6.79 7.64 -18.86
C THR A 37 -6.09 8.98 -18.56
N GLY A 38 -6.67 9.82 -17.70
CA GLY A 38 -6.25 11.22 -17.48
C GLY A 38 -6.84 12.19 -18.50
N GLY A 39 -7.63 11.73 -19.47
CA GLY A 39 -8.40 12.54 -20.41
C GLY A 39 -9.63 13.18 -19.76
N PRO A 40 -10.31 14.11 -20.48
CA PRO A 40 -11.50 14.77 -19.97
C PRO A 40 -12.62 13.79 -19.59
N SER A 41 -13.33 14.07 -18.49
CA SER A 41 -14.52 13.31 -18.09
C SER A 41 -15.69 13.57 -19.06
N PHE A 42 -16.61 12.60 -19.16
CA PHE A 42 -17.79 12.66 -20.01
C PHE A 42 -18.99 12.01 -19.35
N ILE A 43 -20.22 12.34 -19.80
CA ILE A 43 -21.43 11.69 -19.32
C ILE A 43 -21.73 10.45 -20.17
N ALA A 44 -21.92 9.30 -19.52
CA ALA A 44 -22.25 8.05 -20.20
C ALA A 44 -23.04 7.09 -19.31
N ASP A 45 -23.66 6.13 -19.99
CA ASP A 45 -24.15 4.89 -19.38
C ASP A 45 -23.07 3.83 -19.51
N VAL A 46 -22.91 3.01 -18.46
CA VAL A 46 -21.93 1.92 -18.41
C VAL A 46 -22.64 0.62 -18.05
N ARG A 47 -22.57 -0.38 -18.95
CA ARG A 47 -23.15 -1.70 -18.74
C ARG A 47 -22.10 -2.68 -18.29
N ILE A 48 -22.38 -3.41 -17.21
CA ILE A 48 -21.58 -4.49 -16.67
C ILE A 48 -22.30 -5.81 -16.91
N ARG A 49 -21.56 -6.83 -17.41
CA ARG A 49 -22.03 -8.22 -17.54
C ARG A 49 -21.03 -9.16 -16.90
N GLY A 50 -21.50 -9.92 -15.92
CA GLY A 50 -20.63 -10.75 -15.12
C GLY A 50 -19.51 -9.90 -14.50
N ASP A 51 -18.23 -10.27 -14.71
CA ASP A 51 -17.09 -9.56 -14.15
C ASP A 51 -16.48 -8.48 -15.09
N ARG A 52 -17.17 -8.13 -16.22
CA ARG A 52 -16.63 -7.24 -17.26
C ARG A 52 -17.50 -6.03 -17.55
N ILE A 53 -16.84 -4.94 -17.93
CA ILE A 53 -17.46 -3.80 -18.57
C ILE A 53 -17.83 -4.24 -19.99
N ALA A 54 -19.14 -4.28 -20.28
CA ALA A 54 -19.64 -4.74 -21.60
C ALA A 54 -19.74 -3.59 -22.60
N GLU A 55 -20.32 -2.45 -22.18
CA GLU A 55 -20.56 -1.30 -23.06
C GLU A 55 -20.37 0.02 -22.32
N VAL A 56 -19.89 1.04 -23.03
CA VAL A 56 -19.82 2.42 -22.58
C VAL A 56 -20.36 3.30 -23.70
N ALA A 57 -21.46 4.02 -23.47
CA ALA A 57 -22.05 4.89 -24.50
C ALA A 57 -22.80 6.07 -23.84
N PRO A 58 -23.04 7.18 -24.57
CA PRO A 58 -23.80 8.33 -24.05
C PRO A 58 -25.17 7.96 -23.50
N ARG A 59 -25.82 6.94 -24.07
CA ARG A 59 -27.07 6.35 -23.61
C ARG A 59 -27.22 4.91 -24.10
N LEU A 60 -27.65 4.03 -23.19
CA LEU A 60 -27.95 2.63 -23.46
C LEU A 60 -29.40 2.32 -23.10
N ALA A 61 -30.08 1.57 -23.96
CA ALA A 61 -31.41 1.08 -23.62
C ALA A 61 -31.30 -0.04 -22.56
N PRO A 62 -32.10 -0.01 -21.48
CA PRO A 62 -32.15 -1.09 -20.52
C PRO A 62 -32.51 -2.43 -21.16
N LEU A 63 -31.89 -3.51 -20.70
CA LEU A 63 -32.16 -4.88 -21.12
C LEU A 63 -33.01 -5.59 -20.07
N SER A 64 -33.76 -6.62 -20.50
CA SER A 64 -34.58 -7.43 -19.59
C SER A 64 -33.68 -8.14 -18.56
N GLY A 65 -34.02 -8.00 -17.27
CA GLY A 65 -33.29 -8.65 -16.16
C GLY A 65 -32.07 -7.89 -15.67
N GLU A 66 -31.73 -6.75 -16.28
CA GLU A 66 -30.61 -5.89 -15.89
C GLU A 66 -31.01 -4.99 -14.71
N ALA A 67 -30.15 -4.90 -13.69
CA ALA A 67 -30.35 -3.96 -12.58
C ALA A 67 -30.01 -2.54 -13.03
N LEU A 68 -30.91 -1.59 -12.80
CA LEU A 68 -30.67 -0.19 -13.18
C LEU A 68 -30.22 0.61 -11.96
N ARG A 69 -29.17 1.41 -12.13
CA ARG A 69 -28.68 2.32 -11.11
C ARG A 69 -28.49 3.73 -11.70
N ASP A 70 -29.26 4.67 -11.19
CA ASP A 70 -29.10 6.09 -11.52
C ASP A 70 -27.81 6.63 -10.88
N ALA A 71 -26.90 7.15 -11.69
CA ALA A 71 -25.63 7.72 -11.26
C ALA A 71 -25.50 9.22 -11.62
N ARG A 72 -26.63 9.90 -11.89
CA ARG A 72 -26.62 11.35 -12.20
C ARG A 72 -26.04 12.16 -11.04
N GLY A 73 -25.12 13.08 -11.40
CA GLY A 73 -24.42 13.92 -10.42
C GLY A 73 -23.24 13.23 -9.72
N LEU A 74 -23.08 11.92 -9.91
CA LEU A 74 -22.00 11.13 -9.34
C LEU A 74 -20.87 10.91 -10.34
N VAL A 75 -19.68 10.68 -9.82
CA VAL A 75 -18.50 10.25 -10.58
C VAL A 75 -18.41 8.74 -10.56
N LEU A 76 -18.25 8.14 -11.74
CA LEU A 76 -17.87 6.76 -11.92
C LEU A 76 -16.41 6.71 -12.37
N ALA A 77 -15.56 6.06 -11.57
CA ALA A 77 -14.14 5.86 -11.84
C ALA A 77 -13.80 4.36 -11.85
N PRO A 78 -12.66 3.94 -12.41
CA PRO A 78 -12.12 2.60 -12.16
C PRO A 78 -11.88 2.41 -10.66
N GLY A 79 -11.94 1.17 -10.17
CA GLY A 79 -11.55 0.83 -8.82
C GLY A 79 -10.11 1.26 -8.54
N PHE A 80 -9.88 1.86 -7.38
CA PHE A 80 -8.56 2.39 -7.03
C PHE A 80 -7.57 1.25 -6.79
N ILE A 81 -6.32 1.49 -7.18
CA ILE A 81 -5.20 0.57 -7.05
C ILE A 81 -4.18 1.17 -6.10
N ASP A 82 -4.03 0.54 -4.97
CA ASP A 82 -3.03 0.91 -3.96
C ASP A 82 -1.70 0.24 -4.29
N VAL A 83 -0.73 1.02 -4.74
CA VAL A 83 0.56 0.49 -5.20
C VAL A 83 1.56 0.23 -4.08
N HIS A 84 1.21 0.56 -2.83
CA HIS A 84 1.99 0.29 -1.64
C HIS A 84 1.07 0.14 -0.43
N SER A 85 0.86 -1.10 0.01
CA SER A 85 -0.04 -1.44 1.10
C SER A 85 0.56 -2.51 2.02
N HIS A 86 0.30 -2.39 3.32
CA HIS A 86 0.59 -3.39 4.35
C HIS A 86 -0.67 -4.14 4.81
N ALA A 87 -1.76 -4.00 4.08
CA ALA A 87 -3.05 -4.60 4.42
C ALA A 87 -3.12 -6.14 4.21
N ASP A 88 -2.04 -6.77 3.74
CA ASP A 88 -1.87 -8.24 3.77
C ASP A 88 -1.79 -8.78 5.20
N ARG A 89 -1.31 -7.95 6.14
CA ARG A 89 -1.29 -8.27 7.57
C ARG A 89 -2.72 -8.27 8.10
N GLY A 90 -3.21 -9.46 8.44
CA GLY A 90 -4.57 -9.65 8.94
C GLY A 90 -5.65 -9.91 7.88
N LEU A 91 -5.39 -9.80 6.58
CA LEU A 91 -6.38 -9.95 5.50
C LEU A 91 -7.15 -11.29 5.52
N LEU A 92 -6.52 -12.37 5.94
CA LEU A 92 -7.19 -13.67 6.07
C LEU A 92 -8.14 -13.73 7.26
N ALA A 93 -7.94 -12.88 8.27
CA ALA A 93 -8.83 -12.77 9.45
C ALA A 93 -9.94 -11.72 9.21
N ASP A 94 -9.63 -10.64 8.48
CA ASP A 94 -10.58 -9.61 8.06
C ASP A 94 -10.66 -9.54 6.53
N PRO A 95 -11.37 -10.48 5.87
CA PRO A 95 -11.43 -10.56 4.42
C PRO A 95 -12.31 -9.49 3.76
N ASP A 96 -13.10 -8.73 4.50
CA ASP A 96 -13.87 -7.61 3.98
C ASP A 96 -12.99 -6.39 3.72
N ALA A 97 -11.84 -6.28 4.41
CA ALA A 97 -10.87 -5.21 4.26
C ALA A 97 -11.57 -3.83 4.23
N ALA A 98 -12.43 -3.57 5.22
CA ALA A 98 -13.34 -2.44 5.21
C ALA A 98 -12.62 -1.10 5.11
N THR A 99 -11.50 -0.90 5.81
CA THR A 99 -10.68 0.30 5.73
C THR A 99 -10.13 0.56 4.33
N GLN A 100 -9.96 -0.47 3.52
CA GLN A 100 -9.50 -0.37 2.13
C GLN A 100 -10.69 -0.18 1.17
N THR A 101 -11.70 -1.05 1.25
CA THR A 101 -12.82 -1.02 0.31
C THR A 101 -13.66 0.24 0.43
N LEU A 102 -13.84 0.78 1.63
CA LEU A 102 -14.56 2.04 1.85
C LEU A 102 -13.85 3.27 1.28
N GLN A 103 -12.53 3.20 1.02
CA GLN A 103 -11.81 4.25 0.28
C GLN A 103 -11.96 4.15 -1.25
N GLY A 104 -12.59 3.07 -1.76
CA GLY A 104 -12.67 2.79 -3.20
C GLY A 104 -11.55 1.86 -3.72
N ILE A 105 -10.71 1.32 -2.84
CA ILE A 105 -9.62 0.41 -3.22
C ILE A 105 -10.21 -0.95 -3.59
N THR A 106 -9.89 -1.42 -4.79
CA THR A 106 -10.27 -2.75 -5.30
C THR A 106 -9.07 -3.66 -5.48
N THR A 107 -7.86 -3.10 -5.55
CA THR A 107 -6.61 -3.85 -5.76
C THR A 107 -5.50 -3.27 -4.90
N MET A 108 -4.73 -4.14 -4.24
CA MET A 108 -3.59 -3.78 -3.40
C MET A 108 -2.33 -4.49 -3.88
N LEU A 109 -1.21 -3.77 -3.92
CA LEU A 109 0.13 -4.34 -4.06
C LEU A 109 0.77 -4.40 -2.67
N VAL A 110 0.96 -5.60 -2.16
CA VAL A 110 1.53 -5.88 -0.83
C VAL A 110 2.93 -6.49 -0.92
N GLY A 111 3.50 -6.92 0.18
CA GLY A 111 4.88 -7.40 0.22
C GLY A 111 5.86 -6.22 0.12
N GLN A 112 5.61 -5.17 0.88
CA GLN A 112 6.29 -3.89 0.82
C GLN A 112 7.47 -3.80 1.79
N ASP A 113 8.33 -2.80 1.58
CA ASP A 113 9.44 -2.42 2.47
C ASP A 113 10.39 -3.57 2.82
N GLY A 114 10.49 -4.53 1.91
CA GLY A 114 11.35 -5.70 2.08
C GLY A 114 10.74 -6.84 2.89
N ASP A 115 9.50 -6.71 3.36
CA ASP A 115 8.79 -7.78 4.05
C ASP A 115 7.67 -8.36 3.17
N SER A 116 7.58 -9.68 3.09
CA SER A 116 6.55 -10.38 2.32
C SER A 116 6.21 -11.73 2.93
N ALA A 117 5.05 -12.25 2.58
CA ALA A 117 4.75 -13.66 2.84
C ALA A 117 5.79 -14.58 2.14
N TYR A 118 6.08 -15.72 2.77
CA TYR A 118 7.01 -16.72 2.23
C TYR A 118 6.59 -18.15 2.63
N PRO A 119 6.59 -19.12 1.72
CA PRO A 119 6.69 -18.96 0.25
C PRO A 119 5.42 -18.33 -0.35
N LEU A 120 5.55 -17.47 -1.35
CA LEU A 120 4.41 -16.80 -2.00
C LEU A 120 3.46 -17.79 -2.65
N ARG A 121 3.97 -18.89 -3.21
CA ARG A 121 3.12 -19.94 -3.78
C ARG A 121 2.07 -20.43 -2.78
N ASP A 122 2.50 -20.71 -1.55
CA ASP A 122 1.61 -21.25 -0.51
C ASP A 122 0.67 -20.18 0.04
N TRP A 123 1.16 -18.94 0.13
CA TRP A 123 0.33 -17.80 0.51
C TRP A 123 -0.74 -17.50 -0.55
N PHE A 124 -0.40 -17.48 -1.82
CA PHE A 124 -1.38 -17.35 -2.91
C PHE A 124 -2.41 -18.49 -2.91
N ALA A 125 -2.01 -19.74 -2.64
CA ALA A 125 -2.95 -20.85 -2.51
C ALA A 125 -3.94 -20.63 -1.35
N ARG A 126 -3.48 -20.08 -0.22
CA ARG A 126 -4.37 -19.70 0.90
C ARG A 126 -5.32 -18.58 0.51
N LEU A 127 -4.83 -17.59 -0.23
CA LEU A 127 -5.69 -16.53 -0.76
C LEU A 127 -6.73 -17.08 -1.74
N ASP A 128 -6.37 -17.99 -2.65
CA ASP A 128 -7.33 -18.59 -3.59
C ASP A 128 -8.43 -19.39 -2.87
N ALA A 129 -8.09 -20.02 -1.75
CA ALA A 129 -9.02 -20.79 -0.92
C ALA A 129 -9.91 -19.92 -0.02
N ALA A 130 -9.57 -18.64 0.22
CA ALA A 130 -10.27 -17.75 1.13
C ALA A 130 -10.89 -16.57 0.37
N PRO A 131 -12.23 -16.48 0.27
CA PRO A 131 -12.90 -15.31 -0.35
C PRO A 131 -12.56 -14.02 0.38
N ARG A 132 -12.32 -12.93 -0.38
CA ARG A 132 -12.02 -11.58 0.15
C ARG A 132 -12.58 -10.49 -0.77
N ALA A 133 -12.77 -9.28 -0.23
CA ALA A 133 -13.40 -8.19 -0.97
C ALA A 133 -12.46 -7.51 -1.98
N VAL A 134 -11.13 -7.61 -1.79
CA VAL A 134 -10.11 -6.92 -2.60
C VAL A 134 -9.25 -7.88 -3.40
N ASN A 135 -8.73 -7.42 -4.55
CA ASN A 135 -7.68 -8.12 -5.28
C ASN A 135 -6.31 -7.86 -4.63
N VAL A 136 -5.43 -8.85 -4.66
CA VAL A 136 -4.11 -8.76 -4.02
C VAL A 136 -3.03 -9.21 -4.99
N ALA A 137 -2.07 -8.34 -5.25
CA ALA A 137 -0.79 -8.61 -5.90
C ALA A 137 0.33 -8.53 -4.86
N SER A 138 1.45 -9.21 -5.04
CA SER A 138 2.56 -9.19 -4.07
C SER A 138 3.90 -8.98 -4.73
N MET A 139 4.76 -8.25 -4.01
CA MET A 139 6.22 -8.21 -4.23
C MET A 139 6.89 -9.34 -3.45
N VAL A 140 8.16 -9.60 -3.75
CA VAL A 140 9.05 -10.40 -2.89
C VAL A 140 9.86 -9.46 -2.01
N GLY A 141 9.81 -9.68 -0.70
CA GLY A 141 10.55 -8.87 0.25
C GLY A 141 12.03 -9.23 0.32
N HIS A 142 12.93 -8.26 0.12
CA HIS A 142 14.38 -8.43 0.26
C HIS A 142 14.77 -8.89 1.66
N ALA A 143 14.22 -8.26 2.72
CA ALA A 143 14.49 -8.63 4.11
C ALA A 143 13.98 -10.06 4.40
N THR A 144 12.84 -10.44 3.85
CA THR A 144 12.32 -11.82 3.95
C THR A 144 13.31 -12.82 3.34
N VAL A 145 13.80 -12.56 2.11
CA VAL A 145 14.77 -13.43 1.45
C VAL A 145 16.08 -13.51 2.24
N ARG A 146 16.59 -12.37 2.75
CA ARG A 146 17.78 -12.34 3.63
C ARG A 146 17.56 -13.19 4.87
N ALA A 147 16.41 -13.08 5.52
CA ALA A 147 16.09 -13.82 6.73
C ALA A 147 16.06 -15.34 6.49
N GLN A 148 15.53 -15.79 5.33
CA GLN A 148 15.53 -17.20 4.97
C GLN A 148 16.93 -17.78 4.80
N VAL A 149 17.90 -17.00 4.29
CA VAL A 149 19.26 -17.48 3.99
C VAL A 149 20.21 -17.25 5.16
N MET A 150 20.15 -16.08 5.80
CA MET A 150 21.13 -15.65 6.80
C MET A 150 20.67 -15.90 8.25
N GLY A 151 19.36 -16.15 8.47
CA GLY A 151 18.80 -16.36 9.80
C GLY A 151 19.15 -15.20 10.75
N ARG A 152 19.82 -15.50 11.86
CA ARG A 152 20.26 -14.47 12.82
C ARG A 152 21.46 -13.64 12.37
N GLY A 153 22.05 -13.95 11.21
CA GLY A 153 23.24 -13.27 10.68
C GLY A 153 22.95 -12.03 9.84
N LEU A 154 21.79 -11.41 9.98
CA LEU A 154 21.32 -10.26 9.17
C LEU A 154 22.15 -8.98 9.33
N PHE A 155 22.87 -8.82 10.45
CA PHE A 155 23.57 -7.59 10.83
C PHE A 155 24.98 -7.46 10.19
N ARG A 156 25.13 -7.91 8.96
CA ARG A 156 26.32 -7.81 8.13
C ARG A 156 25.97 -7.93 6.65
N PRO A 157 26.89 -7.56 5.72
CA PRO A 157 26.76 -7.90 4.31
C PRO A 157 26.64 -9.42 4.10
N SER A 158 25.93 -9.82 3.05
CA SER A 158 25.87 -11.23 2.63
C SER A 158 27.22 -11.70 2.07
N ARG A 159 27.48 -12.99 2.21
CA ARG A 159 28.60 -13.66 1.54
C ARG A 159 28.17 -14.08 0.13
N PRO A 160 29.12 -14.36 -0.78
CA PRO A 160 28.81 -14.74 -2.16
C PRO A 160 27.87 -15.97 -2.27
N GLU A 161 28.04 -16.98 -1.42
CA GLU A 161 27.19 -18.18 -1.38
C GLU A 161 25.80 -17.86 -0.84
N GLU A 162 25.67 -16.94 0.11
CA GLU A 162 24.36 -16.48 0.62
C GLU A 162 23.63 -15.68 -0.46
N LEU A 163 24.33 -14.80 -1.19
CA LEU A 163 23.75 -14.06 -2.30
C LEU A 163 23.26 -14.99 -3.44
N ALA A 164 24.05 -16.05 -3.75
CA ALA A 164 23.64 -17.04 -4.73
C ALA A 164 22.33 -17.75 -4.33
N GLU A 165 22.18 -18.09 -3.04
CA GLU A 165 20.95 -18.71 -2.53
C GLU A 165 19.78 -17.73 -2.50
N MET A 166 19.99 -16.46 -2.12
CA MET A 166 18.97 -15.42 -2.21
C MET A 166 18.44 -15.26 -3.63
N ARG A 167 19.32 -15.25 -4.64
CA ARG A 167 18.95 -15.19 -6.06
C ARG A 167 18.08 -16.39 -6.46
N ARG A 168 18.41 -17.60 -5.99
CA ARG A 168 17.62 -18.81 -6.25
C ARG A 168 16.22 -18.73 -5.63
N ILE A 169 16.13 -18.28 -4.38
CA ILE A 169 14.84 -18.07 -3.71
C ILE A 169 14.01 -17.03 -4.47
N LEU A 170 14.59 -15.86 -4.74
CA LEU A 170 13.88 -14.80 -5.48
C LEU A 170 13.37 -15.29 -6.84
N ALA A 171 14.16 -16.04 -7.59
CA ALA A 171 13.72 -16.60 -8.87
C ALA A 171 12.51 -17.54 -8.72
N ALA A 172 12.46 -18.35 -7.66
CA ALA A 172 11.32 -19.22 -7.35
C ALA A 172 10.07 -18.42 -6.98
N GLU A 173 10.22 -17.36 -6.19
CA GLU A 173 9.10 -16.50 -5.79
C GLU A 173 8.57 -15.68 -6.98
N MET A 174 9.44 -15.18 -7.87
CA MET A 174 9.03 -14.55 -9.13
C MET A 174 8.24 -15.53 -10.02
N ALA A 175 8.69 -16.77 -10.11
CA ALA A 175 7.98 -17.82 -10.85
C ALA A 175 6.63 -18.19 -10.21
N ALA A 176 6.45 -17.98 -8.92
CA ALA A 176 5.17 -18.14 -8.23
C ALA A 176 4.15 -17.02 -8.55
N GLY A 177 4.58 -15.96 -9.24
CA GLY A 177 3.70 -14.88 -9.71
C GLY A 177 3.89 -13.54 -9.01
N ALA A 178 5.02 -13.31 -8.35
CA ALA A 178 5.35 -12.00 -7.78
C ALA A 178 5.54 -10.94 -8.87
N PHE A 179 5.26 -9.68 -8.52
CA PHE A 179 5.36 -8.54 -9.44
C PHE A 179 6.75 -7.90 -9.47
N GLY A 180 7.62 -8.24 -8.51
CA GLY A 180 8.97 -7.70 -8.45
C GLY A 180 9.61 -7.92 -7.09
N LEU A 181 10.66 -7.13 -6.82
CA LEU A 181 11.42 -7.12 -5.57
C LEU A 181 11.12 -5.81 -4.81
N SER A 182 10.78 -5.90 -3.52
CA SER A 182 10.71 -4.76 -2.61
C SER A 182 11.88 -4.76 -1.63
N SER A 183 12.30 -3.58 -1.18
CA SER A 183 13.25 -3.45 -0.08
C SER A 183 12.89 -2.31 0.87
N GLY A 184 13.31 -2.44 2.13
CA GLY A 184 13.29 -1.38 3.12
C GLY A 184 14.71 -1.22 3.65
N LEU A 185 15.54 -0.47 2.92
CA LEU A 185 16.98 -0.39 3.15
C LEU A 185 17.36 0.38 4.41
N GLU A 186 16.43 1.12 5.00
CA GLU A 186 16.57 1.79 6.28
C GLU A 186 16.34 0.86 7.48
N TYR A 187 15.65 -0.27 7.30
CA TYR A 187 15.28 -1.17 8.40
C TYR A 187 16.37 -2.17 8.75
N GLU A 188 16.36 -2.69 9.99
CA GLU A 188 17.41 -3.54 10.58
C GLU A 188 17.80 -4.74 9.73
N ALA A 189 16.83 -5.39 9.10
CA ALA A 189 17.08 -6.60 8.31
C ALA A 189 17.84 -6.32 6.99
N ALA A 190 17.82 -5.08 6.50
CA ALA A 190 18.37 -4.72 5.20
C ALA A 190 19.45 -3.63 5.23
N ILE A 191 19.54 -2.84 6.29
CA ILE A 191 20.48 -1.70 6.36
C ILE A 191 21.95 -2.10 6.17
N PHE A 192 22.30 -3.33 6.51
CA PHE A 192 23.65 -3.89 6.35
C PHE A 192 23.89 -4.50 4.96
N SER A 193 22.89 -4.51 4.08
CA SER A 193 23.07 -4.96 2.70
C SER A 193 23.86 -3.93 1.89
N THR A 194 24.70 -4.41 0.99
CA THR A 194 25.37 -3.54 0.01
C THR A 194 24.45 -3.22 -1.16
N THR A 195 24.69 -2.09 -1.83
CA THR A 195 23.99 -1.76 -3.07
C THR A 195 24.18 -2.85 -4.14
N ASP A 196 25.38 -3.45 -4.20
CA ASP A 196 25.68 -4.53 -5.15
C ASP A 196 24.85 -5.81 -4.88
N GLU A 197 24.58 -6.15 -3.59
CA GLU A 197 23.65 -7.23 -3.24
C GLU A 197 22.26 -6.96 -3.82
N VAL A 198 21.75 -5.74 -3.63
CA VAL A 198 20.43 -5.34 -4.12
C VAL A 198 20.39 -5.36 -5.66
N ILE A 199 21.44 -4.87 -6.34
CA ILE A 199 21.55 -4.91 -7.80
C ILE A 199 21.48 -6.34 -8.33
N GLU A 200 22.22 -7.28 -7.71
CA GLU A 200 22.21 -8.67 -8.14
C GLU A 200 20.85 -9.35 -7.97
N LEU A 201 20.10 -9.00 -6.92
CA LEU A 201 18.74 -9.45 -6.74
C LEU A 201 17.77 -8.75 -7.71
N ALA A 202 17.90 -7.45 -7.91
CA ALA A 202 17.09 -6.70 -8.87
C ALA A 202 17.25 -7.22 -10.31
N LYS A 203 18.46 -7.69 -10.70
CA LYS A 203 18.68 -8.37 -12.00
C LYS A 203 17.81 -9.61 -12.14
N VAL A 204 17.60 -10.39 -11.08
CA VAL A 204 16.73 -11.57 -11.09
C VAL A 204 15.27 -11.15 -11.29
N ALA A 205 14.81 -10.13 -10.56
CA ALA A 205 13.46 -9.60 -10.72
C ALA A 205 13.25 -9.04 -12.14
N GLY A 206 14.22 -8.27 -12.67
CA GLY A 206 14.16 -7.69 -14.01
C GLY A 206 14.12 -8.75 -15.12
N ALA A 207 14.92 -9.83 -14.99
CA ALA A 207 14.91 -10.95 -15.94
C ALA A 207 13.54 -11.66 -15.99
N ALA A 208 12.75 -11.59 -14.91
CA ALA A 208 11.37 -12.08 -14.86
C ALA A 208 10.33 -11.02 -15.27
N GLY A 209 10.77 -9.86 -15.82
CA GLY A 209 9.90 -8.75 -16.21
C GLY A 209 9.29 -8.01 -14.99
N GLY A 210 9.87 -8.14 -13.80
CA GLY A 210 9.42 -7.47 -12.58
C GLY A 210 9.97 -6.04 -12.45
N ILE A 211 9.55 -5.38 -11.37
CA ILE A 211 10.00 -4.04 -10.98
C ILE A 211 10.78 -4.11 -9.66
N TYR A 212 11.53 -3.07 -9.34
CA TYR A 212 12.13 -2.89 -8.02
C TYR A 212 11.52 -1.67 -7.33
N ILE A 213 11.06 -1.84 -6.09
CA ILE A 213 10.50 -0.77 -5.29
C ILE A 213 11.22 -0.68 -3.95
N SER A 214 11.37 0.51 -3.40
CA SER A 214 12.18 0.69 -2.19
C SER A 214 11.65 1.78 -1.27
N HIS A 215 11.44 1.39 0.01
CA HIS A 215 11.73 2.29 1.11
C HIS A 215 13.25 2.50 1.08
N VAL A 216 13.67 3.70 0.75
CA VAL A 216 15.08 3.99 0.47
C VAL A 216 15.95 3.92 1.72
N ARG A 217 17.27 3.91 1.56
CA ARG A 217 18.22 3.69 2.65
C ARG A 217 18.26 4.79 3.72
N ASP A 218 17.85 6.00 3.34
CA ASP A 218 17.79 7.16 4.24
C ASP A 218 16.71 8.10 3.72
N GLU A 219 15.65 8.30 4.48
CA GLU A 219 14.59 9.25 4.15
C GLU A 219 14.82 10.63 4.79
N GLY A 220 15.92 10.75 5.54
CA GLY A 220 16.30 11.93 6.30
C GLY A 220 17.41 12.75 5.62
N PRO A 221 18.52 13.04 6.34
CA PRO A 221 19.56 13.97 5.87
C PRO A 221 20.26 13.56 4.57
N ARG A 222 20.29 12.26 4.26
CA ARG A 222 20.95 11.70 3.07
C ARG A 222 19.97 11.16 2.04
N VAL A 223 18.74 11.65 2.04
CA VAL A 223 17.67 11.17 1.14
C VAL A 223 18.05 11.25 -0.34
N PHE A 224 18.78 12.28 -0.76
CA PHE A 224 19.22 12.43 -2.15
C PHE A 224 20.30 11.41 -2.54
N GLU A 225 21.20 11.04 -1.63
CA GLU A 225 22.15 9.95 -1.85
C GLU A 225 21.41 8.60 -1.98
N ALA A 226 20.35 8.40 -1.20
CA ALA A 226 19.52 7.21 -1.30
C ALA A 226 18.73 7.15 -2.63
N PHE A 227 18.33 8.29 -3.19
CA PHE A 227 17.73 8.34 -4.52
C PHE A 227 18.77 8.03 -5.61
N ASP A 228 20.04 8.50 -5.46
CA ASP A 228 21.13 8.14 -6.37
C ASP A 228 21.43 6.63 -6.34
N GLU A 229 21.38 5.99 -5.15
CA GLU A 229 21.46 4.53 -5.01
C GLU A 229 20.35 3.83 -5.79
N LEU A 230 19.09 4.29 -5.68
CA LEU A 230 17.97 3.71 -6.40
C LEU A 230 18.15 3.83 -7.92
N LEU A 231 18.59 4.99 -8.43
CA LEU A 231 18.87 5.18 -9.87
C LEU A 231 20.00 4.25 -10.33
N ARG A 232 21.06 4.06 -9.53
CA ARG A 232 22.12 3.11 -9.82
C ARG A 232 21.58 1.67 -9.94
N ILE A 233 20.71 1.25 -9.02
CA ILE A 233 20.06 -0.07 -9.07
C ILE A 233 19.27 -0.22 -10.37
N GLY A 234 18.42 0.74 -10.71
CA GLY A 234 17.62 0.72 -11.94
C GLY A 234 18.47 0.61 -13.21
N ARG A 235 19.53 1.40 -13.29
CA ARG A 235 20.45 1.43 -14.42
C ARG A 235 21.20 0.09 -14.60
N GLU A 236 21.76 -0.44 -13.51
CA GLU A 236 22.60 -1.66 -13.57
C GLU A 236 21.77 -2.93 -13.68
N ALA A 237 20.59 -2.96 -13.09
CA ALA A 237 19.67 -4.10 -13.18
C ALA A 237 18.70 -4.03 -14.38
N LYS A 238 18.63 -2.90 -15.09
CA LYS A 238 17.81 -2.66 -16.29
C LYS A 238 16.34 -2.99 -16.07
N LEU A 239 15.76 -2.47 -14.99
CA LEU A 239 14.34 -2.61 -14.68
C LEU A 239 13.75 -1.27 -14.17
N PRO A 240 12.42 -1.09 -14.23
CA PRO A 240 11.78 0.05 -13.61
C PRO A 240 12.04 0.07 -12.10
N VAL A 241 12.28 1.26 -11.55
CA VAL A 241 12.48 1.47 -10.12
C VAL A 241 11.46 2.47 -9.57
N GLN A 242 11.00 2.25 -8.34
CA GLN A 242 10.02 3.10 -7.68
C GLN A 242 10.51 3.51 -6.29
N ILE A 243 10.50 4.82 -6.03
CA ILE A 243 10.64 5.36 -4.67
C ILE A 243 9.27 5.17 -4.01
N THR A 244 9.18 4.33 -2.98
CA THR A 244 7.91 4.12 -2.26
C THR A 244 7.67 5.25 -1.27
N HIS A 245 6.40 5.60 -1.04
CA HIS A 245 5.94 6.64 -0.10
C HIS A 245 6.91 7.84 0.01
N ILE A 246 7.30 8.38 -1.17
CA ILE A 246 8.36 9.39 -1.29
C ILE A 246 8.19 10.52 -0.27
N LYS A 247 9.24 10.83 0.45
CA LYS A 247 9.29 11.92 1.41
C LYS A 247 10.67 12.58 1.49
N LEU A 248 10.68 13.82 1.96
CA LEU A 248 11.86 14.55 2.39
C LEU A 248 11.77 14.64 3.92
N GLY A 249 12.27 13.61 4.62
CA GLY A 249 11.88 13.24 5.98
C GLY A 249 12.47 14.08 7.10
N THR A 250 13.22 15.16 6.82
CA THR A 250 13.91 15.97 7.86
C THR A 250 13.72 17.45 7.60
N PRO A 251 13.70 18.29 8.65
CA PRO A 251 13.57 19.75 8.54
C PRO A 251 14.58 20.39 7.57
N SER A 252 15.79 19.83 7.46
CA SER A 252 16.82 20.36 6.55
C SER A 252 16.52 20.13 5.06
N THR A 253 15.58 19.24 4.73
CA THR A 253 15.17 18.93 3.36
C THR A 253 13.74 19.40 3.03
N TRP A 254 12.98 19.86 4.02
CA TRP A 254 11.61 20.34 3.79
C TRP A 254 11.60 21.54 2.84
N GLY A 255 10.60 21.58 1.95
CA GLY A 255 10.43 22.61 0.92
C GLY A 255 11.32 22.41 -0.31
N LEU A 256 12.16 21.35 -0.37
CA LEU A 256 13.08 21.13 -1.47
C LEU A 256 12.48 20.31 -2.64
N ALA A 257 11.25 19.77 -2.52
CA ALA A 257 10.68 18.90 -3.54
C ALA A 257 10.63 19.61 -4.92
N ALA A 258 10.04 20.80 -4.97
CA ALA A 258 9.92 21.56 -6.22
C ALA A 258 11.29 21.93 -6.83
N GLN A 259 12.30 22.15 -6.00
CA GLN A 259 13.64 22.55 -6.44
C GLN A 259 14.48 21.36 -6.93
N ARG A 260 14.41 20.21 -6.22
CA ARG A 260 15.34 19.12 -6.42
C ARG A 260 14.79 17.96 -7.26
N MET A 261 13.51 17.59 -7.07
CA MET A 261 12.95 16.39 -7.68
C MET A 261 12.85 16.44 -9.21
N PRO A 262 12.54 17.59 -9.89
CA PRO A 262 12.55 17.63 -11.35
C PRO A 262 13.87 17.14 -11.95
N ALA A 263 15.01 17.53 -11.36
CA ALA A 263 16.33 17.11 -11.82
C ALA A 263 16.54 15.59 -11.72
N TYR A 264 15.99 14.94 -10.72
CA TYR A 264 16.05 13.45 -10.57
C TYR A 264 15.24 12.74 -11.66
N PHE A 265 14.02 13.19 -11.94
CA PHE A 265 13.22 12.63 -13.04
C PHE A 265 13.86 12.86 -14.41
N GLU A 266 14.48 14.01 -14.62
CA GLU A 266 15.24 14.31 -15.85
C GLU A 266 16.52 13.47 -15.96
N GLN A 267 17.25 13.30 -14.86
CA GLN A 267 18.44 12.46 -14.81
C GLN A 267 18.08 11.01 -15.14
N ALA A 268 17.06 10.45 -14.49
CA ALA A 268 16.56 9.12 -14.76
C ALA A 268 16.25 8.93 -16.24
N ALA A 269 15.52 9.89 -16.86
CA ALA A 269 15.19 9.86 -18.28
C ALA A 269 16.44 9.89 -19.18
N ARG A 270 17.44 10.73 -18.87
CA ARG A 270 18.71 10.78 -19.62
C ARG A 270 19.50 9.47 -19.49
N GLU A 271 19.43 8.82 -18.35
CA GLU A 271 20.13 7.54 -18.07
C GLU A 271 19.34 6.31 -18.56
N GLY A 272 18.14 6.51 -19.13
CA GLY A 272 17.26 5.43 -19.59
C GLY A 272 16.66 4.60 -18.45
N VAL A 273 16.55 5.17 -17.24
CA VAL A 273 15.94 4.55 -16.09
C VAL A 273 14.46 4.96 -16.00
N ASP A 274 13.55 4.00 -15.94
CA ASP A 274 12.13 4.25 -15.67
C ASP A 274 11.95 4.47 -14.17
N LEU A 275 12.14 5.73 -13.75
CA LEU A 275 11.94 6.17 -12.37
C LEU A 275 10.47 6.47 -12.12
N ARG A 276 9.91 5.81 -11.13
CA ARG A 276 8.55 5.94 -10.62
C ARG A 276 8.60 6.34 -9.15
N ALA A 277 7.46 6.82 -8.63
CA ALA A 277 7.30 7.04 -7.19
C ALA A 277 5.82 6.89 -6.80
N ASP A 278 5.57 6.74 -5.51
CA ASP A 278 4.24 6.88 -4.92
C ASP A 278 4.28 7.73 -3.66
N VAL A 279 3.12 8.25 -3.25
CA VAL A 279 2.97 9.15 -2.10
C VAL A 279 1.61 8.96 -1.43
N TYR A 280 1.57 9.08 -0.11
CA TYR A 280 0.35 9.30 0.66
C TYR A 280 0.23 10.78 1.08
N PRO A 281 -1.00 11.31 1.23
CA PRO A 281 -1.23 12.76 1.37
C PRO A 281 -1.21 13.23 2.83
N TYR A 282 -0.17 12.88 3.60
CA TYR A 282 -0.02 13.28 5.01
C TYR A 282 1.40 13.78 5.25
N THR A 283 1.54 14.74 6.17
CA THR A 283 2.83 15.33 6.56
C THR A 283 3.53 14.56 7.67
N TYR A 284 3.00 13.43 8.10
CA TYR A 284 3.52 12.57 9.15
C TYR A 284 3.50 11.10 8.71
N TRP A 285 4.37 10.29 9.31
CA TRP A 285 4.57 8.88 9.04
C TRP A 285 4.34 8.01 10.28
N HIS A 286 4.21 6.72 10.08
CA HIS A 286 4.10 5.70 11.14
C HIS A 286 5.22 4.69 10.98
N SER A 287 5.99 4.46 12.04
CA SER A 287 7.06 3.46 12.08
C SER A 287 7.42 3.13 13.54
N THR A 288 8.66 2.69 13.80
CA THR A 288 9.18 2.37 15.13
C THR A 288 10.15 3.45 15.64
N LEU A 289 10.39 3.49 16.97
CA LEU A 289 11.40 4.38 17.57
C LEU A 289 12.79 4.21 16.95
N ARG A 290 13.11 3.01 16.48
CA ARG A 290 14.45 2.67 16.00
C ARG A 290 14.85 3.34 14.68
N VAL A 291 13.89 3.77 13.86
CA VAL A 291 14.19 4.53 12.62
C VAL A 291 14.78 5.90 12.89
N LEU A 292 14.54 6.47 14.08
CA LEU A 292 15.03 7.80 14.44
C LEU A 292 16.57 7.88 14.55
N VAL A 293 17.23 6.75 14.81
CA VAL A 293 18.69 6.67 14.95
C VAL A 293 19.25 5.71 13.88
N THR A 294 19.52 6.25 12.70
CA THR A 294 19.83 5.49 11.48
C THR A 294 21.12 4.66 11.58
N ASP A 295 22.10 5.06 12.39
CA ASP A 295 23.33 4.30 12.64
C ASP A 295 23.19 3.24 13.76
N ARG A 296 21.98 3.06 14.28
CA ARG A 296 21.62 2.08 15.32
C ARG A 296 22.36 2.24 16.67
N GLN A 297 22.97 3.38 16.92
CA GLN A 297 23.59 3.69 18.21
C GLN A 297 22.53 4.23 19.21
N PHE A 298 21.49 3.47 19.47
CA PHE A 298 20.30 3.85 20.25
C PHE A 298 20.56 4.33 21.68
N PHE A 299 21.75 4.05 22.22
CA PHE A 299 22.16 4.41 23.59
C PHE A 299 23.34 5.40 23.61
N ASN A 300 23.66 6.00 22.47
CA ASN A 300 24.58 7.13 22.39
C ASN A 300 23.77 8.44 22.48
N PRO A 301 23.94 9.26 23.57
CA PRO A 301 23.11 10.45 23.76
C PRO A 301 23.21 11.47 22.62
N GLU A 302 24.39 11.64 22.01
CA GLU A 302 24.58 12.58 20.89
C GLU A 302 23.82 12.12 19.64
N LYS A 303 23.85 10.81 19.34
CA LYS A 303 23.12 10.24 18.22
C LYS A 303 21.61 10.30 18.39
N VAL A 304 21.16 10.02 19.61
CA VAL A 304 19.73 10.13 19.96
C VAL A 304 19.27 11.58 19.85
N ALA A 305 20.02 12.54 20.39
CA ALA A 305 19.69 13.97 20.28
C ALA A 305 19.62 14.42 18.80
N ALA A 306 20.56 13.97 17.97
CA ALA A 306 20.55 14.25 16.53
C ALA A 306 19.34 13.59 15.83
N GLY A 307 19.02 12.33 16.16
CA GLY A 307 17.85 11.63 15.65
C GLY A 307 16.53 12.33 15.99
N LEU A 308 16.36 12.77 17.22
CA LEU A 308 15.19 13.53 17.62
C LEU A 308 15.10 14.87 16.86
N ALA A 309 16.22 15.60 16.73
CA ALA A 309 16.28 16.86 16.00
C ALA A 309 15.96 16.71 14.51
N ASN A 310 16.44 15.65 13.87
CA ASN A 310 16.17 15.31 12.46
C ASN A 310 14.69 15.02 12.18
N ASN A 311 13.90 14.74 13.22
CA ASN A 311 12.45 14.54 13.12
C ASN A 311 11.66 15.72 13.67
N GLY A 312 12.27 16.91 13.73
CA GLY A 312 11.64 18.15 14.19
C GLY A 312 11.53 18.27 15.70
N GLY A 313 12.23 17.41 16.47
CA GLY A 313 12.25 17.40 17.94
C GLY A 313 11.30 16.38 18.57
N ALA A 314 11.56 16.07 19.82
CA ALA A 314 10.83 15.08 20.62
C ALA A 314 9.31 15.38 20.75
N ALA A 315 8.92 16.63 20.68
CA ALA A 315 7.51 17.07 20.71
C ALA A 315 6.73 16.66 19.43
N ASN A 316 7.42 16.40 18.32
CA ASN A 316 6.83 15.98 17.06
C ASN A 316 6.77 14.43 16.88
N ILE A 317 7.19 13.68 17.88
CA ILE A 317 7.22 12.22 17.87
C ILE A 317 6.29 11.72 18.95
N ARG A 318 5.19 11.11 18.53
CA ARG A 318 4.11 10.60 19.40
C ARG A 318 4.13 9.07 19.41
N LEU A 319 4.05 8.44 20.56
CA LEU A 319 3.79 7.00 20.65
C LEU A 319 2.38 6.69 20.14
N ALA A 320 2.26 5.89 19.09
CA ALA A 320 0.99 5.36 18.63
C ALA A 320 0.60 4.11 19.44
N ARG A 321 1.60 3.27 19.76
CA ARG A 321 1.46 2.09 20.62
C ARG A 321 2.68 1.93 21.49
N TYR A 322 2.48 1.43 22.71
CA TYR A 322 3.55 1.02 23.61
C TYR A 322 3.09 -0.07 24.55
N THR A 323 3.44 -1.31 24.26
CA THR A 323 2.96 -2.49 24.99
C THR A 323 3.45 -2.56 26.44
N PRO A 324 4.69 -2.14 26.80
CA PRO A 324 5.14 -2.15 28.20
C PRO A 324 4.31 -1.26 29.13
N ASP A 325 3.81 -0.14 28.65
CA ASP A 325 2.85 0.72 29.35
C ASP A 325 1.89 1.38 28.37
N PRO A 326 0.71 0.81 28.10
CA PRO A 326 -0.26 1.34 27.15
C PRO A 326 -0.77 2.75 27.47
N LYS A 327 -0.59 3.25 28.71
CA LYS A 327 -0.99 4.62 29.08
C LYS A 327 -0.11 5.70 28.48
N LEU A 328 1.04 5.33 27.93
CA LEU A 328 1.93 6.23 27.20
C LEU A 328 1.52 6.44 25.75
N ALA A 329 0.66 5.56 25.20
CA ALA A 329 0.09 5.77 23.88
C ALA A 329 -0.62 7.13 23.79
N GLY A 330 -0.44 7.82 22.67
CA GLY A 330 -0.94 9.18 22.43
C GLY A 330 -0.05 10.29 22.98
N LYS A 331 0.98 9.99 23.78
CA LYS A 331 1.91 11.00 24.31
C LYS A 331 3.13 11.19 23.41
N THR A 332 3.62 12.42 23.36
CA THR A 332 4.90 12.74 22.72
C THR A 332 6.08 12.32 23.62
N ILE A 333 7.28 12.18 23.02
CA ILE A 333 8.49 11.89 23.80
C ILE A 333 8.76 13.01 24.83
N THR A 334 8.48 14.28 24.51
CA THR A 334 8.56 15.42 25.45
C THR A 334 7.63 15.23 26.66
N GLU A 335 6.36 14.85 26.42
CA GLU A 335 5.40 14.63 27.51
C GLU A 335 5.79 13.42 28.38
N ILE A 336 6.34 12.37 27.77
CA ILE A 336 6.83 11.19 28.49
C ILE A 336 8.04 11.55 29.34
N ALA A 337 8.99 12.33 28.82
CA ALA A 337 10.15 12.82 29.54
C ALA A 337 9.71 13.64 30.79
N ALA A 338 8.72 14.50 30.62
CA ALA A 338 8.15 15.27 31.75
C ALA A 338 7.49 14.36 32.81
N VAL A 339 6.71 13.36 32.40
CA VAL A 339 6.10 12.38 33.31
C VAL A 339 7.13 11.59 34.09
N TRP A 340 8.25 11.24 33.46
CA TRP A 340 9.33 10.46 34.11
C TRP A 340 10.36 11.31 34.84
N GLY A 341 10.33 12.66 34.67
CA GLY A 341 11.30 13.58 35.27
C GLY A 341 12.73 13.38 34.73
N VAL A 342 12.87 13.07 33.44
CA VAL A 342 14.15 12.81 32.76
C VAL A 342 14.29 13.69 31.52
N SER A 343 15.48 13.67 30.87
CA SER A 343 15.64 14.33 29.58
C SER A 343 14.90 13.57 28.46
N GLU A 344 14.60 14.25 27.35
CA GLU A 344 13.99 13.63 26.15
C GLU A 344 14.87 12.51 25.58
N VAL A 345 16.20 12.68 25.64
CA VAL A 345 17.18 11.69 25.24
C VAL A 345 17.11 10.44 26.13
N ASP A 346 17.03 10.62 27.46
CA ASP A 346 16.93 9.51 28.41
C ASP A 346 15.56 8.81 28.25
N ALA A 347 14.49 9.58 28.02
CA ALA A 347 13.16 9.02 27.75
C ALA A 347 13.18 8.11 26.50
N TYR A 348 13.74 8.59 25.39
CA TYR A 348 13.91 7.78 24.18
C TYR A 348 14.72 6.51 24.46
N MET A 349 15.91 6.63 25.09
CA MET A 349 16.77 5.48 25.38
C MET A 349 16.08 4.44 26.26
N ARG A 350 15.25 4.90 27.21
CA ARG A 350 14.45 4.02 28.06
C ARG A 350 13.36 3.30 27.27
N LEU A 351 12.58 4.03 26.43
CA LEU A 351 11.55 3.45 25.57
C LEU A 351 12.11 2.35 24.67
N VAL A 352 13.22 2.63 23.99
CA VAL A 352 13.87 1.64 23.12
C VAL A 352 14.40 0.45 23.93
N ARG A 353 14.99 0.68 25.11
CA ARG A 353 15.52 -0.42 25.94
C ARG A 353 14.43 -1.39 26.38
N GLU A 354 13.25 -0.88 26.74
CA GLU A 354 12.13 -1.69 27.20
C GLU A 354 11.49 -2.51 26.06
N THR A 355 11.73 -2.11 24.78
CA THR A 355 11.18 -2.80 23.58
C THR A 355 12.23 -3.56 22.77
N MET A 356 13.51 -3.53 23.15
CA MET A 356 14.58 -4.24 22.41
C MET A 356 14.44 -5.77 22.31
N GLY A 357 13.65 -6.38 23.20
CA GLY A 357 13.32 -7.81 23.11
C GLY A 357 12.52 -8.21 21.88
N GLU A 358 11.91 -7.27 21.22
CA GLU A 358 11.06 -7.43 20.04
C GLU A 358 11.83 -7.89 18.80
N LEU A 359 13.08 -7.45 18.61
CA LEU A 359 13.95 -7.91 17.53
C LEU A 359 14.15 -9.44 17.52
N VAL A 360 13.80 -10.11 18.61
CA VAL A 360 13.95 -11.56 18.78
C VAL A 360 12.60 -12.31 18.69
N ALA A 361 11.48 -11.63 18.95
CA ALA A 361 10.17 -12.27 19.13
C ALA A 361 9.19 -12.08 17.95
N GLY A 362 9.47 -11.21 17.00
CA GLY A 362 8.66 -11.04 15.77
C GLY A 362 7.32 -10.32 15.96
N GLY A 363 7.16 -9.49 17.01
CA GLY A 363 5.97 -8.69 17.24
C GLY A 363 6.29 -7.22 17.53
N GLU A 364 5.48 -6.28 17.02
CA GLU A 364 5.68 -4.85 17.30
C GLU A 364 5.20 -4.49 18.70
N MET A 365 6.12 -4.23 19.62
CA MET A 365 5.82 -3.77 20.99
C MET A 365 5.61 -2.26 21.07
N GLU A 366 6.11 -1.50 20.09
CA GLU A 366 5.94 -0.06 20.02
C GLU A 366 5.79 0.42 18.57
N SER A 367 5.10 1.53 18.41
CA SER A 367 5.10 2.29 17.17
C SER A 367 4.91 3.78 17.46
N ILE A 368 5.37 4.61 16.51
CA ILE A 368 5.35 6.06 16.62
C ILE A 368 4.74 6.70 15.37
N ILE A 369 4.21 7.90 15.57
CA ILE A 369 3.87 8.84 14.50
C ILE A 369 4.82 10.03 14.61
N GLY A 370 5.51 10.34 13.53
CA GLY A 370 6.46 11.45 13.45
C GLY A 370 6.17 12.38 12.29
N THR A 371 6.43 13.68 12.46
CA THR A 371 6.36 14.65 11.36
C THR A 371 7.46 14.37 10.35
N SER A 372 7.11 14.31 9.07
CA SER A 372 8.04 13.88 8.01
C SER A 372 8.20 14.85 6.86
N MET A 373 7.20 15.66 6.55
CA MET A 373 7.23 16.54 5.38
C MET A 373 6.57 17.88 5.67
N SER A 374 6.95 18.88 4.88
CA SER A 374 6.15 20.09 4.77
C SER A 374 4.90 19.82 3.90
N GLU A 375 3.81 20.56 4.15
CA GLU A 375 2.61 20.51 3.31
C GLU A 375 2.92 20.96 1.86
N GLU A 376 3.92 21.82 1.68
CA GLU A 376 4.40 22.26 0.36
C GLU A 376 4.97 21.08 -0.44
N ASP A 377 5.81 20.24 0.18
CA ASP A 377 6.38 19.05 -0.46
C ASP A 377 5.30 18.02 -0.76
N VAL A 378 4.40 17.74 0.19
CA VAL A 378 3.26 16.83 -0.04
C VAL A 378 2.43 17.30 -1.22
N ARG A 379 2.09 18.59 -1.28
CA ARG A 379 1.32 19.17 -2.38
C ARG A 379 2.04 19.03 -3.72
N TRP A 380 3.35 19.23 -3.74
CA TRP A 380 4.15 19.05 -4.95
C TRP A 380 4.15 17.59 -5.43
N PHE A 381 4.37 16.62 -4.53
CA PHE A 381 4.33 15.20 -4.86
C PHE A 381 2.93 14.76 -5.32
N VAL A 382 1.89 15.22 -4.65
CA VAL A 382 0.50 14.96 -5.04
C VAL A 382 0.19 15.50 -6.43
N ALA A 383 0.70 16.67 -6.80
CA ALA A 383 0.47 17.28 -8.11
C ALA A 383 1.32 16.67 -9.22
N HIS A 384 2.46 16.05 -8.91
CA HIS A 384 3.42 15.60 -9.94
C HIS A 384 2.87 14.40 -10.75
N PRO A 385 2.90 14.44 -12.12
CA PRO A 385 2.20 13.47 -12.97
C PRO A 385 2.81 12.05 -12.96
N ARG A 386 4.08 11.90 -12.55
CA ARG A 386 4.80 10.62 -12.48
C ARG A 386 4.79 9.98 -11.10
N ILE A 387 4.01 10.50 -10.15
CA ILE A 387 3.90 9.98 -8.79
C ILE A 387 2.51 9.43 -8.60
N ALA A 388 2.39 8.11 -8.42
CA ALA A 388 1.12 7.44 -8.10
C ALA A 388 0.71 7.69 -6.65
N PHE A 389 -0.45 7.19 -6.24
CA PHE A 389 -0.88 7.26 -4.86
C PHE A 389 -0.83 5.89 -4.19
N CYS A 390 -0.46 5.89 -2.91
CA CYS A 390 -0.46 4.72 -2.07
C CYS A 390 -1.12 5.04 -0.72
N SER A 391 -1.62 4.02 -0.02
CA SER A 391 -2.04 4.20 1.37
C SER A 391 -0.86 4.08 2.33
N ASP A 392 0.11 3.23 2.03
CA ASP A 392 1.13 2.77 2.98
C ASP A 392 0.48 2.33 4.31
N GLY A 393 -0.74 1.78 4.18
CA GLY A 393 -1.66 1.51 5.28
C GLY A 393 -1.77 0.04 5.60
N GLU A 394 -2.07 -0.23 6.87
CA GLU A 394 -2.50 -1.53 7.38
C GLU A 394 -4.03 -1.61 7.41
N LEU A 395 -4.60 -2.81 7.57
CA LEU A 395 -6.05 -2.96 7.80
C LEU A 395 -6.49 -2.33 9.12
N HIS A 396 -5.67 -2.51 10.16
CA HIS A 396 -5.90 -2.01 11.52
C HIS A 396 -4.64 -1.27 11.99
N GLY A 397 -4.41 -0.10 11.41
CA GLY A 397 -3.22 0.71 11.68
C GLY A 397 -3.49 1.90 12.58
N ALA A 398 -2.44 2.41 13.23
CA ALA A 398 -2.53 3.60 14.08
C ALA A 398 -2.44 4.92 13.29
N HIS A 399 -2.24 4.86 11.97
CA HIS A 399 -2.10 6.05 11.13
C HIS A 399 -3.33 6.19 10.21
N PRO A 400 -3.94 7.40 10.10
CA PRO A 400 -5.15 7.61 9.30
C PRO A 400 -4.98 7.34 7.79
N ARG A 401 -3.75 7.20 7.29
CA ARG A 401 -3.48 6.87 5.89
C ARG A 401 -4.10 5.53 5.47
N GLY A 402 -4.25 4.58 6.40
CA GLY A 402 -4.85 3.27 6.16
C GLY A 402 -6.33 3.32 5.78
N ALA A 403 -7.07 4.35 6.23
CA ALA A 403 -8.50 4.50 5.96
C ALA A 403 -8.87 5.78 5.19
N GLY A 404 -7.95 6.76 5.06
CA GLY A 404 -8.28 8.09 4.56
C GLY A 404 -7.56 8.55 3.29
N THR A 405 -6.53 7.87 2.82
CA THR A 405 -5.65 8.37 1.74
C THR A 405 -6.38 8.79 0.47
N PHE A 406 -7.14 7.89 -0.14
CA PHE A 406 -7.78 8.15 -1.44
C PHE A 406 -8.90 9.20 -1.35
N PRO A 407 -9.81 9.14 -0.35
CA PRO A 407 -10.80 10.20 -0.13
C PRO A 407 -10.17 11.56 0.19
N ARG A 408 -9.06 11.59 0.96
CA ARG A 408 -8.33 12.83 1.25
C ARG A 408 -7.79 13.51 0.01
N ILE A 409 -7.25 12.74 -0.94
CA ILE A 409 -6.79 13.28 -2.23
C ILE A 409 -7.96 13.90 -2.99
N LEU A 410 -9.09 13.20 -3.10
CA LEU A 410 -10.29 13.68 -3.81
C LEU A 410 -10.93 14.91 -3.13
N GLY A 411 -11.04 14.89 -1.80
CA GLY A 411 -11.63 15.97 -1.03
C GLY A 411 -10.68 17.15 -0.88
N ARG A 412 -9.56 16.94 -0.19
CA ARG A 412 -8.66 18.03 0.19
C ARG A 412 -7.83 18.57 -0.97
N TYR A 413 -7.15 17.70 -1.74
CA TYR A 413 -6.20 18.17 -2.76
C TYR A 413 -6.87 18.51 -4.10
N VAL A 414 -7.94 17.79 -4.48
CA VAL A 414 -8.70 18.11 -5.71
C VAL A 414 -9.71 19.21 -5.42
N ARG A 415 -10.73 18.93 -4.59
CA ARG A 415 -11.88 19.83 -4.41
C ARG A 415 -11.54 21.12 -3.67
N GLU A 416 -10.83 21.04 -2.53
CA GLU A 416 -10.62 22.20 -1.66
C GLU A 416 -9.40 23.02 -2.08
N GLN A 417 -8.29 22.38 -2.43
CA GLN A 417 -7.04 23.06 -2.75
C GLN A 417 -6.81 23.26 -4.25
N GLY A 418 -7.49 22.51 -5.13
CA GLY A 418 -7.24 22.57 -6.58
C GLY A 418 -5.80 22.25 -6.95
N ALA A 419 -5.11 21.40 -6.19
CA ALA A 419 -3.71 21.04 -6.42
C ALA A 419 -3.52 20.24 -7.71
N LEU A 420 -4.55 19.48 -8.11
CA LEU A 420 -4.62 18.75 -9.38
C LEU A 420 -6.09 18.60 -9.80
N SER A 421 -6.33 18.30 -11.09
CA SER A 421 -7.69 18.02 -11.57
C SER A 421 -8.20 16.67 -11.08
N LEU A 422 -9.53 16.49 -11.10
CA LEU A 422 -10.16 15.22 -10.75
C LEU A 422 -9.68 14.08 -11.69
N GLU A 423 -9.59 14.38 -12.99
CA GLU A 423 -9.14 13.42 -13.99
C GLU A 423 -7.69 12.98 -13.76
N ALA A 424 -6.80 13.92 -13.40
CA ALA A 424 -5.41 13.61 -13.05
C ALA A 424 -5.33 12.77 -11.76
N ALA A 425 -6.14 13.08 -10.74
CA ALA A 425 -6.17 12.32 -9.48
C ALA A 425 -6.63 10.88 -9.73
N VAL A 426 -7.75 10.69 -10.43
CA VAL A 426 -8.27 9.36 -10.77
C VAL A 426 -7.26 8.59 -11.63
N HIS A 427 -6.63 9.21 -12.62
CA HIS A 427 -5.58 8.56 -13.41
C HIS A 427 -4.44 8.03 -12.54
N LYS A 428 -3.96 8.82 -11.57
CA LYS A 428 -2.88 8.42 -10.65
C LYS A 428 -3.29 7.31 -9.69
N MET A 429 -4.58 7.24 -9.32
CA MET A 429 -5.16 6.17 -8.50
C MET A 429 -5.44 4.88 -9.29
N THR A 430 -5.47 4.93 -10.62
CA THR A 430 -6.01 3.84 -11.44
C THR A 430 -5.11 3.50 -12.63
N GLY A 431 -5.22 4.20 -13.76
CA GLY A 431 -4.48 3.90 -14.99
C GLY A 431 -2.96 3.98 -14.85
N LEU A 432 -2.45 5.00 -14.16
CA LEU A 432 -1.02 5.14 -13.85
C LEU A 432 -0.58 4.02 -12.89
N ALA A 433 -1.32 3.81 -11.81
CA ALA A 433 -1.04 2.77 -10.82
C ALA A 433 -1.02 1.37 -11.46
N ALA A 434 -2.01 1.05 -12.32
CA ALA A 434 -2.05 -0.20 -13.08
C ALA A 434 -0.80 -0.37 -13.96
N SER A 435 -0.39 0.69 -14.66
CA SER A 435 0.79 0.68 -15.53
C SER A 435 2.09 0.44 -14.74
N TYR A 436 2.18 0.97 -13.51
CA TYR A 436 3.36 0.83 -12.66
C TYR A 436 3.60 -0.61 -12.23
N ILE A 437 2.55 -1.35 -11.94
CA ILE A 437 2.65 -2.75 -11.53
C ILE A 437 2.41 -3.74 -12.68
N GLY A 438 2.13 -3.23 -13.90
CA GLY A 438 1.98 -4.06 -15.10
C GLY A 438 0.62 -4.77 -15.21
N LEU A 439 -0.46 -4.22 -14.64
CA LEU A 439 -1.82 -4.70 -14.84
C LEU A 439 -2.40 -4.11 -16.14
N THR A 440 -2.94 -4.96 -17.00
CA THR A 440 -3.44 -4.55 -18.33
C THR A 440 -4.96 -4.67 -18.49
N ASP A 441 -5.60 -5.43 -17.60
CA ASP A 441 -7.02 -5.78 -17.67
C ASP A 441 -7.93 -4.91 -16.77
N ARG A 442 -7.36 -3.93 -16.05
CA ARG A 442 -8.04 -3.05 -15.08
C ARG A 442 -7.43 -1.65 -15.00
N GLY A 443 -7.95 -0.78 -14.13
CA GLY A 443 -7.48 0.59 -13.95
C GLY A 443 -8.01 1.57 -14.98
N ARG A 444 -8.91 1.14 -15.89
CA ARG A 444 -9.61 2.00 -16.86
C ARG A 444 -11.05 1.53 -17.05
N ILE A 445 -11.93 2.46 -17.46
CA ILE A 445 -13.30 2.14 -17.89
C ILE A 445 -13.31 2.01 -19.41
N ALA A 446 -13.29 0.77 -19.90
CA ALA A 446 -13.40 0.45 -21.32
C ALA A 446 -14.04 -0.95 -21.51
N PRO A 447 -14.75 -1.18 -22.60
CA PRO A 447 -15.33 -2.49 -22.90
C PRO A 447 -14.28 -3.59 -22.88
N GLY A 448 -14.62 -4.74 -22.26
CA GLY A 448 -13.75 -5.92 -22.12
C GLY A 448 -12.86 -5.92 -20.87
N LEU A 449 -12.65 -4.77 -20.21
CA LEU A 449 -11.88 -4.70 -18.97
C LEU A 449 -12.69 -5.21 -17.78
N VAL A 450 -12.00 -5.59 -16.71
CA VAL A 450 -12.61 -6.03 -15.46
C VAL A 450 -13.45 -4.91 -14.87
N ALA A 451 -14.64 -5.24 -14.39
CA ALA A 451 -15.54 -4.28 -13.73
C ALA A 451 -15.13 -4.08 -12.27
N ASP A 452 -13.96 -3.46 -12.07
CA ASP A 452 -13.51 -2.88 -10.81
C ASP A 452 -13.83 -1.38 -10.90
N LEU A 453 -14.80 -0.89 -10.12
CA LEU A 453 -15.38 0.45 -10.27
C LEU A 453 -15.63 1.09 -8.91
N VAL A 454 -15.54 2.44 -8.88
CA VAL A 454 -15.94 3.26 -7.72
C VAL A 454 -16.97 4.29 -8.16
N LEU A 455 -18.05 4.39 -7.40
CA LEU A 455 -19.07 5.43 -7.54
C LEU A 455 -19.02 6.35 -6.33
N PHE A 456 -18.77 7.63 -6.54
CA PHE A 456 -18.64 8.61 -5.46
C PHE A 456 -19.27 9.97 -5.79
N ASP A 457 -19.61 10.70 -4.74
CA ASP A 457 -20.09 12.08 -4.84
C ASP A 457 -18.89 13.05 -4.78
N PRO A 458 -18.56 13.74 -5.88
CA PRO A 458 -17.41 14.65 -5.93
C PRO A 458 -17.56 15.88 -5.02
N THR A 459 -18.79 16.18 -4.57
CA THR A 459 -19.08 17.34 -3.72
C THR A 459 -18.88 17.06 -2.24
N THR A 460 -18.96 15.80 -1.82
CA THR A 460 -18.91 15.39 -0.41
C THR A 460 -17.76 14.48 -0.06
N VAL A 461 -17.08 13.86 -1.04
CA VAL A 461 -15.98 12.92 -0.78
C VAL A 461 -14.86 13.57 0.02
N ILE A 462 -14.54 12.96 1.17
CA ILE A 462 -13.48 13.40 2.10
C ILE A 462 -13.10 12.26 3.07
N ASP A 463 -11.87 12.31 3.60
CA ASP A 463 -11.43 11.48 4.72
C ASP A 463 -11.99 12.01 6.05
N ASN A 464 -12.29 11.08 6.97
CA ASN A 464 -12.65 11.39 8.36
C ASN A 464 -11.63 10.83 9.35
N ALA A 465 -10.70 10.00 8.87
CA ALA A 465 -9.70 9.37 9.71
C ALA A 465 -8.72 10.40 10.29
N THR A 466 -8.45 10.27 11.58
CA THR A 466 -7.51 11.11 12.35
C THR A 466 -6.52 10.23 13.11
N VAL A 467 -5.54 10.83 13.78
CA VAL A 467 -4.61 10.07 14.65
C VAL A 467 -5.34 9.49 15.86
N GLU A 468 -6.41 10.15 16.31
CA GLU A 468 -7.24 9.71 17.45
C GLU A 468 -8.27 8.64 17.04
N ASP A 469 -8.72 8.65 15.77
CA ASP A 469 -9.64 7.67 15.18
C ASP A 469 -9.15 7.29 13.76
N PRO A 470 -8.09 6.46 13.67
CA PRO A 470 -7.40 6.20 12.41
C PRO A 470 -8.19 5.34 11.41
N GLU A 471 -9.23 4.67 11.86
CA GLU A 471 -10.08 3.80 11.03
C GLU A 471 -11.44 4.41 10.68
N ALA A 472 -11.67 5.69 11.05
CA ALA A 472 -12.94 6.36 10.76
C ALA A 472 -13.27 6.29 9.26
N PRO A 473 -14.46 5.77 8.87
CA PRO A 473 -14.82 5.59 7.48
C PRO A 473 -14.97 6.94 6.77
N PRO A 474 -14.57 7.05 5.49
CA PRO A 474 -14.69 8.28 4.72
C PRO A 474 -16.16 8.60 4.39
N THR A 475 -16.40 9.85 4.02
CA THR A 475 -17.68 10.29 3.45
C THR A 475 -17.61 10.31 1.92
N GLY A 476 -18.74 10.12 1.25
CA GLY A 476 -18.91 10.38 -0.19
C GLY A 476 -18.50 9.25 -1.12
N ILE A 477 -17.88 8.16 -0.66
CA ILE A 477 -17.74 6.91 -1.42
C ILE A 477 -19.06 6.13 -1.26
N LEU A 478 -19.83 6.03 -2.33
CA LEU A 478 -21.19 5.47 -2.27
C LEU A 478 -21.24 3.98 -2.59
N ALA A 479 -20.45 3.53 -3.55
CA ALA A 479 -20.40 2.12 -3.91
C ALA A 479 -19.04 1.75 -4.54
N VAL A 480 -18.63 0.52 -4.30
CA VAL A 480 -17.39 -0.05 -4.84
C VAL A 480 -17.72 -1.42 -5.41
N MET A 481 -17.36 -1.63 -6.66
CA MET A 481 -17.51 -2.88 -7.37
C MET A 481 -16.15 -3.51 -7.58
N ASN A 482 -16.00 -4.78 -7.27
CA ASN A 482 -14.82 -5.57 -7.59
C ASN A 482 -15.27 -6.78 -8.41
N SER A 483 -14.65 -7.00 -9.58
CA SER A 483 -14.97 -8.12 -10.48
C SER A 483 -16.48 -8.27 -10.74
N GLY A 484 -17.19 -7.14 -10.92
CA GLY A 484 -18.62 -7.10 -11.22
C GLY A 484 -19.57 -7.24 -10.02
N GLU A 485 -19.07 -7.43 -8.81
CA GLU A 485 -19.89 -7.51 -7.60
C GLU A 485 -19.68 -6.29 -6.69
N TRP A 486 -20.79 -5.75 -6.14
CA TRP A 486 -20.72 -4.67 -5.17
C TRP A 486 -20.16 -5.16 -3.84
N VAL A 487 -18.92 -4.76 -3.49
CA VAL A 487 -18.30 -5.02 -2.19
C VAL A 487 -18.62 -3.94 -1.17
N VAL A 488 -18.95 -2.72 -1.66
CA VAL A 488 -19.53 -1.63 -0.88
C VAL A 488 -20.78 -1.15 -1.60
N ASP A 489 -21.88 -0.93 -0.88
CA ASP A 489 -23.11 -0.31 -1.40
C ASP A 489 -23.77 0.57 -0.33
N GLY A 490 -24.23 1.77 -0.73
CA GLY A 490 -24.73 2.78 0.21
C GLY A 490 -23.68 3.20 1.26
N GLY A 491 -22.39 3.13 0.92
CA GLY A 491 -21.28 3.46 1.85
C GLY A 491 -21.06 2.40 2.93
N GLN A 492 -21.57 1.18 2.77
CA GLN A 492 -21.42 0.09 3.73
C GLN A 492 -20.89 -1.19 3.05
N PRO A 493 -20.03 -1.97 3.70
CA PRO A 493 -19.60 -3.28 3.21
C PRO A 493 -20.81 -4.22 3.02
N THR A 494 -20.80 -4.96 1.90
CA THR A 494 -21.92 -5.88 1.56
C THR A 494 -21.66 -7.31 2.03
N GLY A 495 -20.43 -7.63 2.43
CA GLY A 495 -19.97 -9.00 2.70
C GLY A 495 -19.70 -9.84 1.44
N ARG A 496 -19.81 -9.26 0.23
CA ARG A 496 -19.39 -9.89 -1.02
C ARG A 496 -17.86 -9.90 -1.12
N ARG A 497 -17.30 -11.02 -1.61
CA ARG A 497 -15.85 -11.26 -1.58
C ARG A 497 -15.33 -11.84 -2.90
N PRO A 498 -15.47 -11.11 -4.03
CA PRO A 498 -15.07 -11.57 -5.36
C PRO A 498 -13.57 -11.35 -5.65
N GLY A 499 -12.81 -10.81 -4.70
CA GLY A 499 -11.40 -10.46 -4.87
C GLY A 499 -10.51 -11.66 -5.18
N LYS A 500 -9.52 -11.43 -6.02
CA LYS A 500 -8.62 -12.47 -6.56
C LYS A 500 -7.17 -12.25 -6.12
N ALA A 501 -6.41 -13.35 -5.98
CA ALA A 501 -4.96 -13.29 -5.93
C ALA A 501 -4.43 -13.06 -7.36
N LEU A 502 -3.85 -11.89 -7.59
CA LEU A 502 -3.29 -11.54 -8.88
C LEU A 502 -1.85 -12.04 -8.96
N ARG A 503 -1.53 -12.65 -10.08
CA ARG A 503 -0.18 -13.15 -10.36
C ARG A 503 0.34 -12.51 -11.63
N LYS A 504 1.62 -12.15 -11.62
CA LYS A 504 2.28 -11.69 -12.83
C LYS A 504 2.28 -12.82 -13.86
N PRO A 505 1.83 -12.57 -15.10
CA PRO A 505 1.87 -13.60 -16.15
C PRO A 505 3.32 -14.04 -16.40
N THR A 506 3.58 -15.35 -16.36
CA THR A 506 4.88 -15.92 -16.74
C THR A 506 4.99 -15.96 -18.26
N GLY A 507 6.05 -15.38 -18.84
CA GLY A 507 6.38 -15.56 -20.27
C GLY A 507 6.00 -14.42 -21.21
N VAL A 508 5.55 -13.26 -20.73
CA VAL A 508 5.46 -12.05 -21.57
C VAL A 508 6.78 -11.28 -21.46
N GLN A 509 7.67 -11.46 -22.43
CA GLN A 509 8.74 -10.49 -22.64
C GLN A 509 8.10 -9.16 -23.11
N PRO A 510 8.55 -8.01 -22.61
CA PRO A 510 8.05 -6.70 -22.99
C PRO A 510 8.30 -6.39 -24.47
#